data_67a296327c618cb5bd967a02a4d91dda
#
_entry.id   67a296327c618cb5bd967a02a4d91dda
#
_cell.length_a   1.000
_cell.length_b   1.000
_cell.length_c   1.000
_cell.angle_alpha   90.00
_cell.angle_beta   90.00
_cell.angle_gamma   90.00
#
_symmetry.space_group_name_H-M   'P 1'
#
loop_
_entity.id
_entity.type
_entity.pdbx_description
1 polymer ?
#
loop_
_entity_poly.entity_id
_entity_poly.type
_entity_poly.pdbx_seq_one_letter_code
_entity_poly.pdbx_strand_id
1 'polypeptide(L)'
;ISYEIGENVYEGDYIAKKSEKKVGPVLEGLWVTLKISFFAAILTFIIGIVVALMKLSSYQFLKDIATVYITIVRGTPLLVQIFLFYFIVANIFELDRFFAGVLALGIFFGAYMAEVLRGAIQSIDKGQLEAANSLGISKYQAMRYIILPQAFKRALPTLVGEMIALVKDSSLVSVISITDLTKVGREIVSNTFSPFETWIVVALVYLTITSTMSYMGHKLEKKMALKGGMA
;
A
#
# COMPACT_ATOMS: atom_id res chain seq x y z
N ILE A 1 39.89 20.77 -8.41
CA ILE A 1 40.19 22.18 -8.74
C ILE A 1 40.68 22.13 -10.17
N SER A 2 40.04 22.87 -11.09
CA SER A 2 40.35 22.81 -12.55
C SER A 2 41.32 23.93 -13.02
N TYR A 3 41.81 24.77 -12.11
CA TYR A 3 42.66 25.91 -12.40
C TYR A 3 43.98 25.86 -11.61
N GLU A 4 45.06 26.30 -12.27
CA GLU A 4 46.38 26.46 -11.65
C GLU A 4 46.50 27.85 -10.98
N ILE A 5 47.42 27.97 -10.00
CA ILE A 5 47.62 29.26 -9.27
C ILE A 5 48.13 30.30 -10.27
N GLY A 6 47.37 31.38 -10.49
CA GLY A 6 47.67 32.47 -11.40
C GLY A 6 46.88 32.48 -12.73
N GLU A 7 46.00 31.51 -12.96
CA GLU A 7 45.10 31.49 -14.09
C GLU A 7 43.90 32.42 -13.91
N ASN A 8 43.52 33.18 -14.92
CA ASN A 8 42.41 34.10 -14.87
C ASN A 8 41.08 33.31 -14.98
N VAL A 9 40.18 33.53 -14.05
CA VAL A 9 38.83 32.96 -13.99
C VAL A 9 37.82 33.99 -14.47
N TYR A 10 37.00 33.64 -15.44
CA TYR A 10 35.95 34.49 -15.99
C TYR A 10 34.57 34.12 -15.42
N GLU A 11 33.61 35.06 -15.50
CA GLU A 11 32.23 34.81 -15.09
C GLU A 11 31.62 33.68 -15.98
N GLY A 12 31.20 32.60 -15.33
CA GLY A 12 30.69 31.38 -16.00
C GLY A 12 31.63 30.18 -15.97
N ASP A 13 32.88 30.34 -15.52
CA ASP A 13 33.86 29.26 -15.43
C ASP A 13 33.60 28.34 -14.23
N TYR A 14 33.75 27.02 -14.46
CA TYR A 14 33.65 26.03 -13.40
C TYR A 14 34.91 25.98 -12.54
N ILE A 15 34.92 26.70 -11.41
CA ILE A 15 36.07 26.76 -10.50
C ILE A 15 36.27 25.48 -9.70
N ALA A 16 35.18 24.85 -9.27
CA ALA A 16 35.19 23.56 -8.60
C ALA A 16 33.84 22.84 -8.72
N LYS A 17 33.88 21.53 -8.86
CA LYS A 17 32.69 20.69 -8.78
C LYS A 17 32.62 20.06 -7.39
N LYS A 18 31.70 20.50 -6.54
CA LYS A 18 31.44 19.86 -5.26
C LYS A 18 30.88 18.46 -5.55
N SER A 19 31.71 17.43 -5.32
CA SER A 19 31.27 16.05 -5.40
C SER A 19 30.43 15.74 -4.15
N GLU A 20 29.13 16.00 -4.20
CA GLU A 20 28.21 15.45 -3.22
C GLU A 20 27.91 14.01 -3.62
N LYS A 21 28.12 13.07 -2.69
CA LYS A 21 27.62 11.70 -2.83
C LYS A 21 26.10 11.75 -2.77
N LYS A 22 25.46 12.04 -3.90
CA LYS A 22 23.99 11.90 -4.01
C LYS A 22 23.65 10.44 -4.16
N VAL A 23 22.63 10.02 -3.45
CA VAL A 23 21.98 8.73 -3.64
C VAL A 23 21.49 8.68 -5.10
N GLY A 24 21.72 7.58 -5.79
CA GLY A 24 21.32 7.48 -7.21
C GLY A 24 19.80 7.62 -7.37
N PRO A 25 19.32 8.16 -8.51
CA PRO A 25 17.90 8.46 -8.73
C PRO A 25 16.98 7.26 -8.53
N VAL A 26 17.42 6.06 -8.88
CA VAL A 26 16.67 4.81 -8.68
C VAL A 26 16.42 4.55 -7.18
N LEU A 27 17.39 4.81 -6.32
CA LEU A 27 17.23 4.63 -4.87
C LEU A 27 16.35 5.73 -4.25
N GLU A 28 16.39 6.95 -4.79
CA GLU A 28 15.48 8.03 -4.39
C GLU A 28 14.03 7.68 -4.76
N GLY A 29 13.79 7.24 -6.00
CA GLY A 29 12.48 6.79 -6.44
C GLY A 29 11.95 5.58 -5.66
N LEU A 30 12.84 4.63 -5.35
CA LEU A 30 12.53 3.49 -4.48
C LEU A 30 12.07 3.95 -3.09
N TRP A 31 12.79 4.89 -2.49
CA TRP A 31 12.44 5.43 -1.18
C TRP A 31 11.05 6.09 -1.19
N VAL A 32 10.72 6.85 -2.23
CA VAL A 32 9.39 7.47 -2.37
C VAL A 32 8.31 6.40 -2.54
N THR A 33 8.55 5.36 -3.36
CA THR A 33 7.64 4.22 -3.51
C THR A 33 7.36 3.53 -2.19
N LEU A 34 8.40 3.22 -1.40
CA LEU A 34 8.23 2.60 -0.09
C LEU A 34 7.52 3.51 0.90
N LYS A 35 7.85 4.80 0.90
CA LYS A 35 7.24 5.80 1.78
C LYS A 35 5.75 5.95 1.51
N ILE A 36 5.34 6.12 0.25
CA ILE A 36 3.92 6.27 -0.08
C ILE A 36 3.14 4.99 0.23
N SER A 37 3.71 3.83 -0.11
CA SER A 37 3.11 2.53 0.17
C SER A 37 2.94 2.28 1.66
N PHE A 38 3.88 2.69 2.48
CA PHE A 38 3.81 2.56 3.94
C PHE A 38 2.65 3.39 4.53
N PHE A 39 2.54 4.67 4.17
CA PHE A 39 1.45 5.51 4.65
C PHE A 39 0.09 5.07 4.11
N ALA A 40 0.04 4.68 2.84
CA ALA A 40 -1.18 4.11 2.24
C ALA A 40 -1.60 2.81 2.92
N ALA A 41 -0.66 1.93 3.28
CA ALA A 41 -0.94 0.70 4.02
C ALA A 41 -1.55 0.99 5.40
N ILE A 42 -1.01 1.94 6.16
CA ILE A 42 -1.59 2.34 7.45
C ILE A 42 -3.05 2.77 7.26
N LEU A 43 -3.31 3.64 6.30
CA LEU A 43 -4.65 4.12 6.01
C LEU A 43 -5.58 2.98 5.55
N THR A 44 -5.07 2.08 4.69
CA THR A 44 -5.76 0.86 4.26
C THR A 44 -6.21 0.01 5.44
N PHE A 45 -5.33 -0.23 6.44
CA PHE A 45 -5.68 -0.99 7.63
C PHE A 45 -6.77 -0.30 8.46
N ILE A 46 -6.66 1.00 8.67
CA ILE A 46 -7.65 1.77 9.43
C ILE A 46 -9.01 1.69 8.74
N ILE A 47 -9.09 2.05 7.46
CA ILE A 47 -10.33 2.04 6.68
C ILE A 47 -10.88 0.61 6.56
N GLY A 48 -10.04 -0.36 6.24
CA GLY A 48 -10.44 -1.75 6.05
C GLY A 48 -11.08 -2.35 7.30
N ILE A 49 -10.50 -2.11 8.49
CA ILE A 49 -11.07 -2.57 9.76
C ILE A 49 -12.40 -1.86 10.05
N VAL A 50 -12.45 -0.54 9.93
CA VAL A 50 -13.67 0.25 10.21
C VAL A 50 -14.81 -0.20 9.30
N VAL A 51 -14.56 -0.30 7.99
CA VAL A 51 -15.57 -0.68 7.01
C VAL A 51 -16.01 -2.15 7.19
N ALA A 52 -15.07 -3.06 7.52
CA ALA A 52 -15.42 -4.45 7.84
C ALA A 52 -16.35 -4.53 9.06
N LEU A 53 -16.06 -3.77 10.11
CA LEU A 53 -16.91 -3.71 11.31
C LEU A 53 -18.29 -3.10 11.00
N MET A 54 -18.35 -2.06 10.18
CA MET A 54 -19.63 -1.49 9.73
C MET A 54 -20.44 -2.53 8.95
N LYS A 55 -19.80 -3.29 8.05
CA LYS A 55 -20.45 -4.34 7.25
C LYS A 55 -20.98 -5.51 8.10
N LEU A 56 -20.36 -5.80 9.24
CA LEU A 56 -20.75 -6.84 10.19
C LEU A 56 -21.69 -6.34 11.31
N SER A 57 -21.96 -5.03 11.34
CA SER A 57 -22.83 -4.41 12.34
C SER A 57 -24.26 -4.97 12.29
N SER A 58 -24.98 -4.89 13.41
CA SER A 58 -26.42 -5.17 13.45
C SER A 58 -27.26 -4.02 12.87
N TYR A 59 -26.71 -2.81 12.77
CA TYR A 59 -27.40 -1.62 12.27
C TYR A 59 -27.37 -1.58 10.74
N GLN A 60 -28.55 -1.64 10.12
CA GLN A 60 -28.69 -1.66 8.65
C GLN A 60 -28.04 -0.43 7.99
N PHE A 61 -28.21 0.74 8.55
CA PHE A 61 -27.62 1.99 8.06
C PHE A 61 -26.09 1.91 7.89
N LEU A 62 -25.37 1.33 8.86
CA LEU A 62 -23.92 1.15 8.77
C LEU A 62 -23.54 0.15 7.66
N LYS A 63 -24.32 -0.92 7.52
CA LYS A 63 -24.11 -1.90 6.42
C LYS A 63 -24.27 -1.26 5.05
N ASP A 64 -25.30 -0.40 4.91
CA ASP A 64 -25.62 0.25 3.64
C ASP A 64 -24.51 1.23 3.24
N ILE A 65 -24.04 2.07 4.17
CA ILE A 65 -22.89 2.97 3.94
C ILE A 65 -21.64 2.17 3.50
N ALA A 66 -21.29 1.13 4.26
CA ALA A 66 -20.16 0.28 3.93
C ALA A 66 -20.31 -0.40 2.56
N THR A 67 -21.55 -0.82 2.23
CA THR A 67 -21.84 -1.44 0.92
C THR A 67 -21.66 -0.46 -0.22
N VAL A 68 -22.22 0.75 -0.11
CA VAL A 68 -22.08 1.82 -1.10
C VAL A 68 -20.61 2.16 -1.33
N TYR A 69 -19.85 2.37 -0.24
CA TYR A 69 -18.41 2.64 -0.32
C TYR A 69 -17.67 1.52 -1.07
N ILE A 70 -17.83 0.26 -0.66
CA ILE A 70 -17.16 -0.87 -1.27
C ILE A 70 -17.54 -0.99 -2.75
N THR A 71 -18.82 -0.82 -3.08
CA THR A 71 -19.32 -0.94 -4.45
C THR A 71 -18.72 0.15 -5.35
N ILE A 72 -18.69 1.40 -4.91
CA ILE A 72 -18.13 2.51 -5.69
C ILE A 72 -16.62 2.32 -5.88
N VAL A 73 -15.91 2.06 -4.79
CA VAL A 73 -14.44 2.00 -4.82
C VAL A 73 -13.95 0.81 -5.63
N ARG A 74 -14.56 -0.38 -5.47
CA ARG A 74 -14.17 -1.58 -6.22
C ARG A 74 -14.75 -1.62 -7.65
N GLY A 75 -15.77 -0.81 -7.92
CA GLY A 75 -16.39 -0.68 -9.24
C GLY A 75 -15.71 0.34 -10.15
N THR A 76 -14.72 1.08 -9.67
CA THR A 76 -14.03 2.13 -10.44
C THR A 76 -12.52 1.87 -10.49
N PRO A 77 -11.84 2.20 -11.62
CA PRO A 77 -10.40 1.99 -11.74
C PRO A 77 -9.59 2.85 -10.75
N LEU A 78 -8.54 2.27 -10.15
CA LEU A 78 -7.64 2.99 -9.24
C LEU A 78 -7.05 4.25 -9.89
N LEU A 79 -6.63 4.18 -11.14
CA LEU A 79 -6.07 5.34 -11.85
C LEU A 79 -7.05 6.52 -11.90
N VAL A 80 -8.34 6.25 -12.14
CA VAL A 80 -9.39 7.29 -12.14
C VAL A 80 -9.53 7.89 -10.73
N GLN A 81 -9.50 7.04 -9.69
CA GLN A 81 -9.56 7.53 -8.31
C GLN A 81 -8.36 8.40 -7.95
N ILE A 82 -7.14 8.03 -8.37
CA ILE A 82 -5.95 8.87 -8.17
C ILE A 82 -6.16 10.27 -8.78
N PHE A 83 -6.70 10.36 -10.00
CA PHE A 83 -7.01 11.65 -10.62
C PHE A 83 -8.11 12.43 -9.87
N LEU A 84 -9.17 11.75 -9.43
CA LEU A 84 -10.24 12.41 -8.64
C LEU A 84 -9.69 12.97 -7.31
N PHE A 85 -8.87 12.19 -6.61
CA PHE A 85 -8.24 12.66 -5.36
C PHE A 85 -7.28 13.81 -5.61
N TYR A 86 -6.50 13.77 -6.67
CA TYR A 86 -5.55 14.84 -6.98
C TYR A 86 -6.24 16.11 -7.48
N PHE A 87 -7.14 16.01 -8.47
CA PHE A 87 -7.75 17.19 -9.08
C PHE A 87 -8.91 17.78 -8.28
N ILE A 88 -9.59 16.99 -7.47
CA ILE A 88 -10.75 17.45 -6.69
C ILE A 88 -10.37 17.59 -5.23
N VAL A 89 -10.03 16.48 -4.55
CA VAL A 89 -9.84 16.48 -3.10
C VAL A 89 -8.62 17.31 -2.69
N ALA A 90 -7.49 17.14 -3.39
CA ALA A 90 -6.28 17.88 -3.07
C ALA A 90 -6.43 19.39 -3.32
N ASN A 91 -7.17 19.79 -4.37
CA ASN A 91 -7.43 21.21 -4.62
C ASN A 91 -8.38 21.84 -3.58
N ILE A 92 -9.43 21.12 -3.15
CA ILE A 92 -10.38 21.64 -2.15
C ILE A 92 -9.71 21.80 -0.77
N PHE A 93 -8.85 20.86 -0.38
CA PHE A 93 -8.21 20.82 0.94
C PHE A 93 -6.77 21.30 0.92
N GLU A 94 -6.29 21.85 -0.19
CA GLU A 94 -4.91 22.35 -0.39
C GLU A 94 -3.84 21.30 -0.01
N LEU A 95 -4.10 20.03 -0.33
CA LEU A 95 -3.21 18.93 0.02
C LEU A 95 -2.05 18.81 -0.99
N ASP A 96 -0.87 18.48 -0.48
CA ASP A 96 0.24 18.07 -1.33
C ASP A 96 -0.10 16.80 -2.11
N ARG A 97 0.46 16.67 -3.33
CA ARG A 97 0.25 15.50 -4.21
C ARG A 97 0.57 14.17 -3.55
N PHE A 98 1.53 14.13 -2.64
CA PHE A 98 1.89 12.94 -1.88
C PHE A 98 0.72 12.46 -1.03
N PHE A 99 0.06 13.36 -0.30
CA PHE A 99 -1.13 13.02 0.50
C PHE A 99 -2.31 12.62 -0.38
N ALA A 100 -2.50 13.26 -1.54
CA ALA A 100 -3.53 12.84 -2.51
C ALA A 100 -3.32 11.38 -2.96
N GLY A 101 -2.07 11.01 -3.27
CA GLY A 101 -1.71 9.63 -3.61
C GLY A 101 -1.92 8.65 -2.46
N VAL A 102 -1.53 9.02 -1.23
CA VAL A 102 -1.76 8.20 -0.02
C VAL A 102 -3.25 7.98 0.21
N LEU A 103 -4.09 9.02 0.09
CA LEU A 103 -5.54 8.92 0.24
C LEU A 103 -6.15 8.02 -0.82
N ALA A 104 -5.82 8.22 -2.09
CA ALA A 104 -6.35 7.42 -3.18
C ALA A 104 -6.03 5.92 -2.99
N LEU A 105 -4.76 5.60 -2.75
CA LEU A 105 -4.32 4.21 -2.51
C LEU A 105 -4.96 3.63 -1.24
N GLY A 106 -4.94 4.38 -0.14
CA GLY A 106 -5.47 3.90 1.15
C GLY A 106 -6.97 3.64 1.11
N ILE A 107 -7.75 4.51 0.47
CA ILE A 107 -9.19 4.34 0.29
C ILE A 107 -9.47 3.17 -0.67
N PHE A 108 -8.74 3.07 -1.77
CA PHE A 108 -8.91 1.97 -2.72
C PHE A 108 -8.66 0.61 -2.06
N PHE A 109 -7.47 0.41 -1.51
CA PHE A 109 -7.11 -0.85 -0.87
C PHE A 109 -7.88 -1.11 0.44
N GLY A 110 -8.37 -0.06 1.12
CA GLY A 110 -9.24 -0.17 2.28
C GLY A 110 -10.55 -0.91 1.98
N ALA A 111 -11.13 -0.71 0.80
CA ALA A 111 -12.33 -1.42 0.37
C ALA A 111 -12.06 -2.92 0.12
N TYR A 112 -10.93 -3.26 -0.48
CA TYR A 112 -10.51 -4.66 -0.68
C TYR A 112 -10.22 -5.34 0.65
N MET A 113 -9.46 -4.70 1.53
CA MET A 113 -9.17 -5.20 2.87
C MET A 113 -10.44 -5.44 3.70
N ALA A 114 -11.42 -4.53 3.63
CA ALA A 114 -12.69 -4.69 4.33
C ALA A 114 -13.42 -5.98 3.91
N GLU A 115 -13.46 -6.27 2.62
CA GLU A 115 -14.08 -7.50 2.10
C GLU A 115 -13.29 -8.76 2.48
N VAL A 116 -11.96 -8.71 2.45
CA VAL A 116 -11.10 -9.83 2.92
C VAL A 116 -11.37 -10.14 4.38
N LEU A 117 -11.39 -9.12 5.24
CA LEU A 117 -11.67 -9.28 6.67
C LEU A 117 -13.08 -9.79 6.92
N ARG A 118 -14.10 -9.22 6.24
CA ARG A 118 -15.48 -9.68 6.33
C ARG A 118 -15.62 -11.15 5.91
N GLY A 119 -15.04 -11.50 4.75
CA GLY A 119 -15.07 -12.87 4.23
C GLY A 119 -14.40 -13.87 5.18
N ALA A 120 -13.26 -13.50 5.74
CA ALA A 120 -12.55 -14.32 6.71
C ALA A 120 -13.37 -14.56 7.99
N ILE A 121 -14.02 -13.53 8.54
CA ILE A 121 -14.90 -13.67 9.72
C ILE A 121 -16.07 -14.57 9.39
N GLN A 122 -16.72 -14.39 8.26
CA GLN A 122 -17.86 -15.21 7.84
C GLN A 122 -17.52 -16.65 7.47
N SER A 123 -16.24 -16.94 7.16
CA SER A 123 -15.77 -18.28 6.87
C SER A 123 -15.58 -19.15 8.11
N ILE A 124 -15.62 -18.57 9.32
CA ILE A 124 -15.50 -19.36 10.54
C ILE A 124 -16.80 -20.12 10.75
N ASP A 125 -16.67 -21.41 11.12
CA ASP A 125 -17.80 -22.29 11.37
C ASP A 125 -18.72 -21.71 12.44
N LYS A 126 -20.03 -21.69 12.15
CA LYS A 126 -21.06 -21.19 13.09
C LYS A 126 -21.11 -21.99 14.37
N GLY A 127 -20.74 -23.27 14.33
CA GLY A 127 -20.63 -24.15 15.50
C GLY A 127 -19.66 -23.62 16.55
N GLN A 128 -18.64 -22.84 16.16
CA GLN A 128 -17.73 -22.17 17.12
C GLN A 128 -18.49 -21.15 17.99
N LEU A 129 -19.41 -20.41 17.39
CA LEU A 129 -20.22 -19.43 18.13
C LEU A 129 -21.30 -20.12 18.96
N GLU A 130 -21.91 -21.19 18.43
CA GLU A 130 -22.93 -21.98 19.14
C GLU A 130 -22.33 -22.69 20.36
N ALA A 131 -21.15 -23.30 20.21
CA ALA A 131 -20.42 -23.92 21.30
C ALA A 131 -20.03 -22.89 22.38
N ALA A 132 -19.55 -21.71 21.98
CA ALA A 132 -19.26 -20.63 22.93
C ALA A 132 -20.49 -20.18 23.72
N ASN A 133 -21.63 -20.01 23.05
CA ASN A 133 -22.89 -19.64 23.68
C ASN A 133 -23.37 -20.72 24.65
N SER A 134 -23.21 -22.01 24.32
CA SER A 134 -23.56 -23.13 25.20
C SER A 134 -22.72 -23.17 26.48
N LEU A 135 -21.50 -22.63 26.43
CA LEU A 135 -20.62 -22.47 27.59
C LEU A 135 -20.87 -21.17 28.39
N GLY A 136 -21.91 -20.42 28.04
CA GLY A 136 -22.22 -19.14 28.69
C GLY A 136 -21.30 -17.97 28.31
N ILE A 137 -20.47 -18.13 27.28
CA ILE A 137 -19.58 -17.07 26.77
C ILE A 137 -20.41 -16.05 26.00
N SER A 138 -20.27 -14.75 26.34
CA SER A 138 -21.01 -13.70 25.65
C SER A 138 -20.58 -13.59 24.16
N LYS A 139 -21.49 -13.10 23.30
CA LYS A 139 -21.20 -12.89 21.87
C LYS A 139 -19.95 -12.02 21.64
N TYR A 140 -19.74 -11.00 22.47
CA TYR A 140 -18.56 -10.14 22.40
C TYR A 140 -17.28 -10.91 22.73
N GLN A 141 -17.30 -11.71 23.79
CA GLN A 141 -16.15 -12.54 24.18
C GLN A 141 -15.87 -13.62 23.12
N ALA A 142 -16.90 -14.29 22.62
CA ALA A 142 -16.78 -15.27 21.55
C ALA A 142 -16.15 -14.62 20.29
N MET A 143 -16.64 -13.43 19.88
CA MET A 143 -16.06 -12.70 18.77
C MET A 143 -14.59 -12.36 19.01
N ARG A 144 -14.24 -11.80 20.17
CA ARG A 144 -12.89 -11.31 20.47
C ARG A 144 -11.87 -12.43 20.65
N TYR A 145 -12.23 -13.49 21.35
CA TYR A 145 -11.28 -14.51 21.78
C TYR A 145 -11.30 -15.80 20.95
N ILE A 146 -12.38 -16.05 20.20
CA ILE A 146 -12.54 -17.28 19.41
C ILE A 146 -12.55 -16.97 17.92
N ILE A 147 -13.47 -16.09 17.45
CA ILE A 147 -13.71 -15.85 16.03
C ILE A 147 -12.61 -15.00 15.40
N LEU A 148 -12.32 -13.83 15.95
CA LEU A 148 -11.34 -12.89 15.36
C LEU A 148 -9.93 -13.46 15.23
N PRO A 149 -9.36 -14.19 16.22
CA PRO A 149 -8.04 -14.80 16.07
C PRO A 149 -7.98 -15.83 14.94
N GLN A 150 -9.04 -16.63 14.77
CA GLN A 150 -9.14 -17.60 13.69
C GLN A 150 -9.32 -16.90 12.32
N ALA A 151 -10.22 -15.93 12.26
CA ALA A 151 -10.48 -15.16 11.06
C ALA A 151 -9.22 -14.42 10.57
N PHE A 152 -8.46 -13.81 11.49
CA PHE A 152 -7.21 -13.13 11.14
C PHE A 152 -6.18 -14.09 10.53
N LYS A 153 -6.04 -15.30 11.08
CA LYS A 153 -5.15 -16.33 10.51
C LYS A 153 -5.58 -16.71 9.08
N ARG A 154 -6.90 -16.84 8.83
CA ARG A 154 -7.43 -17.14 7.49
C ARG A 154 -7.28 -15.98 6.51
N ALA A 155 -7.40 -14.73 7.00
CA ALA A 155 -7.24 -13.54 6.19
C ALA A 155 -5.78 -13.29 5.79
N LEU A 156 -4.82 -13.68 6.63
CA LEU A 156 -3.43 -13.26 6.54
C LEU A 156 -2.77 -13.49 5.16
N PRO A 157 -2.93 -14.65 4.48
CA PRO A 157 -2.34 -14.84 3.14
C PRO A 157 -2.87 -13.82 2.13
N THR A 158 -4.18 -13.59 2.13
CA THR A 158 -4.82 -12.62 1.24
C THR A 158 -4.41 -11.19 1.58
N LEU A 159 -4.30 -10.84 2.87
CA LEU A 159 -3.84 -9.53 3.32
C LEU A 159 -2.40 -9.25 2.88
N VAL A 160 -1.51 -10.25 2.94
CA VAL A 160 -0.15 -10.13 2.40
C VAL A 160 -0.18 -9.86 0.90
N GLY A 161 -1.02 -10.58 0.15
CA GLY A 161 -1.23 -10.37 -1.28
C GLY A 161 -1.70 -8.95 -1.61
N GLU A 162 -2.66 -8.42 -0.85
CA GLU A 162 -3.16 -7.03 -0.99
C GLU A 162 -2.05 -5.99 -0.72
N MET A 163 -1.21 -6.21 0.28
CA MET A 163 -0.09 -5.30 0.57
C MET A 163 0.97 -5.33 -0.54
N ILE A 164 1.25 -6.49 -1.14
CA ILE A 164 2.13 -6.61 -2.30
C ILE A 164 1.51 -5.90 -3.53
N ALA A 165 0.20 -6.05 -3.74
CA ALA A 165 -0.52 -5.34 -4.79
C ALA A 165 -0.45 -3.82 -4.59
N LEU A 166 -0.68 -3.32 -3.37
CA LEU A 166 -0.57 -1.90 -3.02
C LEU A 166 0.81 -1.32 -3.40
N VAL A 167 1.91 -2.03 -3.09
CA VAL A 167 3.26 -1.58 -3.46
C VAL A 167 3.46 -1.53 -4.97
N LYS A 168 2.93 -2.48 -5.74
CA LYS A 168 3.00 -2.45 -7.21
C LYS A 168 2.14 -1.34 -7.80
N ASP A 169 0.91 -1.22 -7.32
CA ASP A 169 -0.06 -0.26 -7.84
C ASP A 169 0.25 1.18 -7.39
N SER A 170 1.11 1.36 -6.36
CA SER A 170 1.65 2.68 -6.03
C SER A 170 2.44 3.30 -7.20
N SER A 171 2.91 2.51 -8.16
CA SER A 171 3.52 3.01 -9.41
C SER A 171 2.58 3.92 -10.22
N LEU A 172 1.26 3.79 -10.06
CA LEU A 172 0.28 4.64 -10.74
C LEU A 172 0.30 6.09 -10.26
N VAL A 173 0.79 6.38 -9.04
CA VAL A 173 0.88 7.77 -8.54
C VAL A 173 1.88 8.62 -9.33
N SER A 174 2.73 7.98 -10.12
CA SER A 174 3.64 8.65 -11.05
C SER A 174 2.93 9.56 -12.06
N VAL A 175 1.64 9.30 -12.34
CA VAL A 175 0.83 10.11 -13.28
C VAL A 175 0.48 11.50 -12.72
N ILE A 176 0.43 11.65 -11.40
CA ILE A 176 0.24 12.94 -10.72
C ILE A 176 1.57 13.57 -10.28
N SER A 177 2.64 13.21 -10.99
CA SER A 177 3.99 13.76 -10.82
C SER A 177 4.65 13.50 -9.46
N ILE A 178 4.26 12.45 -8.75
CA ILE A 178 5.05 11.92 -7.62
C ILE A 178 6.27 11.22 -8.18
N THR A 179 7.46 11.58 -7.68
CA THR A 179 8.73 11.02 -8.16
C THR A 179 9.02 9.69 -7.47
N ASP A 180 8.19 8.70 -7.80
CA ASP A 180 8.35 7.29 -7.44
C ASP A 180 9.36 6.57 -8.36
N LEU A 181 9.60 5.28 -8.11
CA LEU A 181 10.50 4.47 -8.91
C LEU A 181 10.12 4.43 -10.41
N THR A 182 8.83 4.41 -10.73
CA THR A 182 8.33 4.38 -12.11
C THR A 182 8.53 5.71 -12.83
N LYS A 183 8.30 6.83 -12.15
CA LYS A 183 8.59 8.16 -12.72
C LYS A 183 10.07 8.35 -12.96
N VAL A 184 10.90 7.95 -12.00
CA VAL A 184 12.37 7.97 -12.17
C VAL A 184 12.80 7.14 -13.37
N GLY A 185 12.23 5.95 -13.55
CA GLY A 185 12.47 5.13 -14.74
C GLY A 185 12.17 5.89 -16.05
N ARG A 186 11.01 6.57 -16.12
CA ARG A 186 10.65 7.41 -17.29
C ARG A 186 11.64 8.56 -17.52
N GLU A 187 12.06 9.23 -16.45
CA GLU A 187 13.03 10.34 -16.54
C GLU A 187 14.41 9.83 -17.04
N ILE A 188 14.86 8.67 -16.57
CA ILE A 188 16.09 8.04 -17.05
C ILE A 188 15.97 7.71 -18.54
N VAL A 189 14.88 7.08 -18.98
CA VAL A 189 14.63 6.77 -20.40
C VAL A 189 14.67 8.04 -21.25
N SER A 190 14.01 9.11 -20.79
CA SER A 190 13.99 10.39 -21.52
C SER A 190 15.38 11.03 -21.67
N ASN A 191 16.26 10.83 -20.68
CA ASN A 191 17.60 11.43 -20.68
C ASN A 191 18.66 10.55 -21.35
N THR A 192 18.50 9.22 -21.37
CA THR A 192 19.51 8.27 -21.84
C THR A 192 19.13 7.57 -23.15
N PHE A 193 17.86 7.64 -23.56
CA PHE A 193 17.29 6.90 -24.70
C PHE A 193 17.49 5.37 -24.61
N SER A 194 17.63 4.83 -23.38
CA SER A 194 17.86 3.40 -23.10
C SER A 194 16.62 2.76 -22.41
N PRO A 195 15.50 2.54 -23.12
CA PRO A 195 14.27 2.05 -22.51
C PRO A 195 14.39 0.60 -21.99
N PHE A 196 15.06 -0.28 -22.74
CA PHE A 196 15.14 -1.70 -22.37
C PHE A 196 15.87 -1.90 -21.05
N GLU A 197 17.07 -1.36 -20.92
CA GLU A 197 17.92 -1.48 -19.74
C GLU A 197 17.21 -0.87 -18.52
N THR A 198 16.63 0.32 -18.70
CA THR A 198 15.96 1.04 -17.62
C THR A 198 14.75 0.26 -17.08
N TRP A 199 13.89 -0.23 -17.97
CA TRP A 199 12.69 -0.97 -17.54
C TRP A 199 13.01 -2.34 -16.94
N ILE A 200 14.08 -3.01 -17.41
CA ILE A 200 14.59 -4.23 -16.78
C ILE A 200 15.05 -3.93 -15.36
N VAL A 201 15.82 -2.86 -15.13
CA VAL A 201 16.28 -2.47 -13.80
C VAL A 201 15.08 -2.14 -12.88
N VAL A 202 14.13 -1.33 -13.34
CA VAL A 202 12.93 -0.99 -12.59
C VAL A 202 12.14 -2.26 -12.22
N ALA A 203 11.94 -3.17 -13.17
CA ALA A 203 11.26 -4.43 -12.93
C ALA A 203 11.97 -5.31 -11.89
N LEU A 204 13.31 -5.41 -11.96
CA LEU A 204 14.11 -6.16 -11.00
C LEU A 204 14.04 -5.57 -9.59
N VAL A 205 14.01 -4.24 -9.46
CA VAL A 205 13.83 -3.57 -8.16
C VAL A 205 12.46 -3.89 -7.58
N TYR A 206 11.37 -3.75 -8.37
CA TYR A 206 10.02 -4.15 -7.91
C TYR A 206 9.96 -5.64 -7.55
N LEU A 207 10.54 -6.52 -8.37
CA LEU A 207 10.60 -7.96 -8.10
C LEU A 207 11.30 -8.24 -6.78
N THR A 208 12.42 -7.57 -6.49
CA THR A 208 13.17 -7.74 -5.25
C THR A 208 12.32 -7.36 -4.04
N ILE A 209 11.63 -6.22 -4.10
CA ILE A 209 10.74 -5.75 -3.00
C ILE A 209 9.60 -6.73 -2.80
N THR A 210 8.88 -7.07 -3.86
CA THR A 210 7.69 -7.92 -3.77
C THR A 210 8.03 -9.35 -3.37
N SER A 211 9.16 -9.89 -3.84
CA SER A 211 9.66 -11.21 -3.42
C SER A 211 10.06 -11.23 -1.94
N THR A 212 10.71 -10.16 -1.48
CA THR A 212 11.05 -10.00 -0.05
C THR A 212 9.79 -9.94 0.82
N MET A 213 8.79 -9.14 0.41
CA MET A 213 7.50 -9.08 1.11
C MET A 213 6.78 -10.43 1.11
N SER A 214 6.76 -11.13 -0.01
CA SER A 214 6.17 -12.47 -0.14
C SER A 214 6.87 -13.47 0.79
N TYR A 215 8.20 -13.49 0.80
CA TYR A 215 8.97 -14.36 1.70
C TYR A 215 8.67 -14.06 3.18
N MET A 216 8.64 -12.79 3.57
CA MET A 216 8.28 -12.38 4.94
C MET A 216 6.85 -12.77 5.29
N GLY A 217 5.90 -12.59 4.36
CA GLY A 217 4.51 -13.01 4.49
C GLY A 217 4.38 -14.50 4.75
N HIS A 218 4.97 -15.33 3.92
CA HIS A 218 4.95 -16.80 4.09
C HIS A 218 5.60 -17.24 5.42
N LYS A 219 6.67 -16.57 5.86
CA LYS A 219 7.27 -16.87 7.17
C LYS A 219 6.32 -16.53 8.32
N LEU A 220 5.58 -15.43 8.21
CA LEU A 220 4.58 -15.03 9.19
C LEU A 220 3.40 -16.00 9.22
N GLU A 221 2.89 -16.42 8.05
CA GLU A 221 1.84 -17.41 7.90
C GLU A 221 2.22 -18.74 8.60
N LYS A 222 3.41 -19.29 8.29
CA LYS A 222 3.92 -20.51 8.94
C LYS A 222 3.99 -20.36 10.46
N LYS A 223 4.50 -19.24 10.95
CA LYS A 223 4.60 -19.01 12.41
C LYS A 223 3.22 -18.95 13.08
N MET A 224 2.21 -18.43 12.41
CA MET A 224 0.85 -18.32 12.92
C MET A 224 0.08 -19.65 12.81
N ALA A 225 0.34 -20.45 11.77
CA ALA A 225 -0.23 -21.79 11.63
C ALA A 225 0.25 -22.72 12.76
N LEU A 226 1.55 -22.75 13.03
CA LEU A 226 2.15 -23.57 14.10
C LEU A 226 1.62 -23.23 15.51
N LYS A 227 1.32 -21.95 15.77
CA LYS A 227 0.73 -21.51 17.06
C LYS A 227 -0.76 -21.84 17.20
N GLY A 228 -1.39 -22.37 16.16
CA GLY A 228 -2.84 -22.60 16.12
C GLY A 228 -3.29 -24.05 16.21
N GLY A 229 -2.36 -25.03 16.30
CA GLY A 229 -2.73 -26.45 16.51
C GLY A 229 -3.56 -27.05 15.36
N MET A 230 -3.40 -26.58 14.14
CA MET A 230 -3.91 -27.25 12.94
C MET A 230 -2.74 -28.01 12.31
N ALA A 231 -2.53 -29.24 12.77
CA ALA A 231 -1.88 -30.31 12.03
C ALA A 231 -2.97 -31.07 11.27
#